data_b8a7c8042855dd7bf4ed14014c285a80
#
_entry.id   b8a7c8042855dd7bf4ed14014c285a80
#
_cell.length_a   1.000
_cell.length_b   1.000
_cell.length_c   1.000
_cell.angle_alpha   90.00
_cell.angle_beta   90.00
_cell.angle_gamma   90.00
#
_symmetry.space_group_name_H-M   'P 1'
#
loop_
_entity.id
_entity.type
_entity.pdbx_description
1 polymer ?
#
loop_
_entity_poly.entity_id
_entity_poly.type
_entity_poly.pdbx_seq_one_letter_code
_entity_poly.pdbx_strand_id
1 'polypeptide(L)'
;MRKLERVVGRPLLYRSPSGVSLTRAGEELLPYAERILSLSAQALTETGRVLTGRCGVGLLEDLAAHLLPQALADLARLHPGATLEVLSMSNAAMREAYDAGRVQLVLNEVAAVPGPPRWTVRRPLVWAIGQGVDVAADPLPVVLFSNTCSWRTSLLETLERAHRPWRVAFESNSLIGVLAAVRAGLGVAALMPANLEPAMAFHNTNALPALPDVELGLVRHPRSEGDPLIDAVETGLRRMI
;
A
#
# COMPACT_ATOMS: atom_id res chain seq x y z
N MET A 1 -27.04 1.47 1.19
CA MET A 1 -26.92 1.87 -0.22
C MET A 1 -28.29 2.13 -0.87
N ARG A 2 -29.27 1.21 -0.95
CA ARG A 2 -30.61 1.46 -1.56
C ARG A 2 -31.34 2.70 -1.03
N LYS A 3 -31.18 3.02 0.28
CA LYS A 3 -31.78 4.22 0.89
C LYS A 3 -31.13 5.51 0.35
N LEU A 4 -29.81 5.49 0.16
CA LEU A 4 -29.05 6.61 -0.40
C LEU A 4 -29.40 6.82 -1.90
N GLU A 5 -29.45 5.74 -2.69
CA GLU A 5 -29.84 5.78 -4.10
C GLU A 5 -31.27 6.35 -4.27
N ARG A 6 -32.18 6.04 -3.33
CA ARG A 6 -33.53 6.61 -3.31
C ARG A 6 -33.54 8.11 -3.03
N VAL A 7 -32.67 8.60 -2.14
CA VAL A 7 -32.53 10.04 -1.83
C VAL A 7 -31.91 10.77 -3.00
N VAL A 8 -30.87 10.19 -3.62
CA VAL A 8 -30.16 10.79 -4.78
C VAL A 8 -31.01 10.69 -6.06
N GLY A 9 -32.00 9.78 -6.11
CA GLY A 9 -32.86 9.56 -7.28
C GLY A 9 -32.18 8.85 -8.46
N ARG A 10 -30.96 8.35 -8.26
CA ARG A 10 -30.17 7.65 -9.29
C ARG A 10 -29.43 6.45 -8.69
N PRO A 11 -29.21 5.36 -9.46
CA PRO A 11 -28.35 4.28 -9.01
C PRO A 11 -26.90 4.78 -8.89
N LEU A 12 -26.23 4.40 -7.80
CA LEU A 12 -24.85 4.78 -7.50
C LEU A 12 -23.87 3.63 -7.75
N LEU A 13 -24.38 2.40 -7.80
CA LEU A 13 -23.58 1.20 -7.97
C LEU A 13 -24.11 0.33 -9.11
N TYR A 14 -23.18 -0.15 -9.94
CA TYR A 14 -23.40 -1.31 -10.80
C TYR A 14 -23.09 -2.57 -10.00
N ARG A 15 -23.98 -3.55 -10.08
CA ARG A 15 -23.79 -4.88 -9.45
C ARG A 15 -23.76 -5.91 -10.55
N SER A 16 -22.66 -6.65 -10.65
CA SER A 16 -22.49 -7.75 -11.58
C SER A 16 -22.01 -9.00 -10.83
N PRO A 17 -22.09 -10.18 -11.44
CA PRO A 17 -21.52 -11.40 -10.87
C PRO A 17 -20.00 -11.28 -10.62
N SER A 18 -19.31 -10.38 -11.33
CA SER A 18 -17.87 -10.10 -11.22
C SER A 18 -17.53 -9.05 -10.17
N GLY A 19 -18.52 -8.43 -9.50
CA GLY A 19 -18.27 -7.43 -8.45
C GLY A 19 -19.21 -6.22 -8.47
N VAL A 20 -18.81 -5.20 -7.73
CA VAL A 20 -19.53 -3.92 -7.61
C VAL A 20 -18.63 -2.80 -8.10
N SER A 21 -19.14 -1.96 -9.00
CA SER A 21 -18.46 -0.75 -9.49
C SER A 21 -19.36 0.47 -9.32
N LEU A 22 -18.76 1.66 -9.33
CA LEU A 22 -19.52 2.92 -9.27
C LEU A 22 -20.18 3.20 -10.62
N THR A 23 -21.37 3.81 -10.58
CA THR A 23 -21.94 4.50 -11.73
C THR A 23 -21.32 5.89 -11.84
N ARG A 24 -21.53 6.60 -12.95
CA ARG A 24 -21.11 8.00 -13.08
C ARG A 24 -21.65 8.87 -11.94
N ALA A 25 -22.90 8.67 -11.54
CA ALA A 25 -23.50 9.35 -10.38
C ALA A 25 -22.81 8.93 -9.06
N GLY A 26 -22.35 7.68 -8.96
CA GLY A 26 -21.56 7.19 -7.83
C GLY A 26 -20.18 7.86 -7.76
N GLU A 27 -19.50 8.00 -8.89
CA GLU A 27 -18.21 8.69 -8.98
C GLU A 27 -18.34 10.19 -8.64
N GLU A 28 -19.38 10.85 -9.14
CA GLU A 28 -19.67 12.25 -8.82
C GLU A 28 -20.00 12.45 -7.33
N LEU A 29 -20.65 11.48 -6.66
CA LEU A 29 -21.02 11.57 -5.24
C LEU A 29 -19.87 11.18 -4.31
N LEU A 30 -18.96 10.33 -4.73
CA LEU A 30 -17.90 9.76 -3.87
C LEU A 30 -17.10 10.83 -3.13
N PRO A 31 -16.60 11.91 -3.77
CA PRO A 31 -15.83 12.95 -3.07
C PRO A 31 -16.65 13.66 -1.97
N TYR A 32 -17.93 13.84 -2.20
CA TYR A 32 -18.84 14.45 -1.21
C TYR A 32 -19.10 13.49 -0.05
N ALA A 33 -19.31 12.21 -0.33
CA ALA A 33 -19.50 11.19 0.71
C ALA A 33 -18.27 11.08 1.60
N GLU A 34 -17.07 11.08 1.02
CA GLU A 34 -15.80 11.07 1.75
C GLU A 34 -15.65 12.33 2.62
N ARG A 35 -15.99 13.48 2.09
CA ARG A 35 -15.96 14.76 2.85
C ARG A 35 -16.96 14.78 3.99
N ILE A 36 -18.18 14.27 3.80
CA ILE A 36 -19.19 14.15 4.87
C ILE A 36 -18.70 13.20 5.96
N LEU A 37 -18.16 12.05 5.60
CA LEU A 37 -17.59 11.10 6.56
C LEU A 37 -16.39 11.70 7.31
N SER A 38 -15.55 12.47 6.63
CA SER A 38 -14.43 13.19 7.24
C SER A 38 -14.93 14.26 8.22
N LEU A 39 -15.89 15.09 7.84
CA LEU A 39 -16.50 16.09 8.71
C LEU A 39 -17.23 15.47 9.90
N SER A 40 -17.93 14.34 9.68
CA SER A 40 -18.56 13.60 10.77
C SER A 40 -17.53 13.04 11.75
N ALA A 41 -16.43 12.49 11.25
CA ALA A 41 -15.31 12.04 12.08
C ALA A 41 -14.66 13.21 12.86
N GLN A 42 -14.51 14.40 12.23
CA GLN A 42 -14.05 15.61 12.89
C GLN A 42 -15.00 16.03 14.01
N ALA A 43 -16.29 16.13 13.73
CA ALA A 43 -17.30 16.51 14.73
C ALA A 43 -17.33 15.54 15.91
N LEU A 44 -17.23 14.23 15.66
CA LEU A 44 -17.13 13.22 16.71
C LEU A 44 -15.83 13.36 17.51
N THR A 45 -14.76 13.83 16.91
CA THR A 45 -13.49 14.06 17.58
C THR A 45 -13.52 15.35 18.40
N GLU A 46 -14.13 16.43 17.88
CA GLU A 46 -14.29 17.71 18.60
C GLU A 46 -15.27 17.61 19.76
N THR A 47 -16.27 16.75 19.65
CA THR A 47 -17.25 16.47 20.72
C THR A 47 -16.93 15.22 21.51
N GLY A 48 -15.97 14.43 21.06
CA GLY A 48 -15.62 13.12 21.58
C GLY A 48 -14.32 13.09 22.37
N ARG A 49 -14.09 11.95 22.95
CA ARG A 49 -12.89 11.64 23.72
C ARG A 49 -11.65 11.72 22.85
N VAL A 50 -10.72 12.61 23.15
CA VAL A 50 -9.37 12.56 22.61
C VAL A 50 -8.79 11.17 22.93
N LEU A 51 -8.51 10.38 21.90
CA LEU A 51 -7.95 9.05 22.11
C LEU A 51 -6.49 9.20 22.53
N THR A 52 -6.11 8.42 23.52
CA THR A 52 -4.75 8.36 24.05
C THR A 52 -4.27 6.91 24.01
N GLY A 53 -2.98 6.71 24.11
CA GLY A 53 -2.40 5.37 24.13
C GLY A 53 -1.42 5.15 22.99
N ARG A 54 -1.08 3.89 22.74
CA ARG A 54 -0.09 3.49 21.73
C ARG A 54 -0.73 2.50 20.76
N CYS A 55 -0.48 2.71 19.47
CA CYS A 55 -0.80 1.77 18.41
C CYS A 55 0.49 1.39 17.67
N GLY A 56 0.84 0.12 17.67
CA GLY A 56 1.92 -0.46 16.86
C GLY A 56 1.36 -0.89 15.50
N VAL A 57 1.98 -0.39 14.43
CA VAL A 57 1.61 -0.71 13.04
C VAL A 57 2.82 -1.29 12.32
N GLY A 58 2.69 -2.50 11.82
CA GLY A 58 3.63 -3.09 10.88
C GLY A 58 3.27 -2.68 9.46
N LEU A 59 4.19 -2.05 8.76
CA LEU A 59 4.01 -1.61 7.38
C LEU A 59 5.14 -2.12 6.49
N LEU A 60 4.78 -2.54 5.28
CA LEU A 60 5.74 -2.66 4.21
C LEU A 60 6.38 -1.28 3.95
N GLU A 61 7.71 -1.22 3.79
CA GLU A 61 8.46 0.04 3.63
C GLU A 61 7.92 0.88 2.47
N ASP A 62 7.57 0.22 1.38
CA ASP A 62 6.98 0.83 0.18
C ASP A 62 5.65 1.54 0.46
N LEU A 63 4.84 1.01 1.37
CA LEU A 63 3.59 1.64 1.81
C LEU A 63 3.85 2.78 2.79
N ALA A 64 4.82 2.61 3.67
CA ALA A 64 5.14 3.61 4.68
C ALA A 64 5.48 4.96 4.04
N ALA A 65 6.24 4.97 2.95
CA ALA A 65 6.63 6.20 2.26
C ALA A 65 5.44 7.08 1.84
N HIS A 66 4.30 6.48 1.51
CA HIS A 66 3.11 7.21 1.04
C HIS A 66 2.06 7.41 2.10
N LEU A 67 1.83 6.37 2.93
CA LEU A 67 0.72 6.38 3.88
C LEU A 67 1.03 7.20 5.12
N LEU A 68 2.30 7.14 5.59
CA LEU A 68 2.66 7.76 6.85
C LEU A 68 2.48 9.28 6.89
N PRO A 69 2.84 10.07 5.88
CA PRO A 69 2.71 11.52 5.98
C PRO A 69 1.29 11.95 6.31
N GLN A 70 0.30 11.41 5.61
CA GLN A 70 -1.11 11.74 5.83
C GLN A 70 -1.64 11.12 7.14
N ALA A 71 -1.28 9.85 7.42
CA ALA A 71 -1.70 9.16 8.64
C ALA A 71 -1.22 9.89 9.89
N LEU A 72 0.04 10.34 9.89
CA LEU A 72 0.62 11.07 11.00
C LEU A 72 0.00 12.47 11.17
N ALA A 73 -0.25 13.18 10.07
CA ALA A 73 -0.92 14.47 10.09
C ALA A 73 -2.33 14.36 10.70
N ASP A 74 -3.10 13.36 10.28
CA ASP A 74 -4.44 13.11 10.79
C ASP A 74 -4.41 12.68 12.28
N LEU A 75 -3.50 11.79 12.64
CA LEU A 75 -3.34 11.36 14.04
C LEU A 75 -2.97 12.54 14.96
N ALA A 76 -1.99 13.34 14.56
CA ALA A 76 -1.54 14.50 15.36
C ALA A 76 -2.67 15.53 15.55
N ARG A 77 -3.49 15.73 14.52
CA ARG A 77 -4.61 16.65 14.55
C ARG A 77 -5.79 16.13 15.38
N LEU A 78 -6.14 14.85 15.22
CA LEU A 78 -7.35 14.25 15.81
C LEU A 78 -7.09 13.65 17.20
N HIS A 79 -5.90 13.15 17.44
CA HIS A 79 -5.54 12.40 18.65
C HIS A 79 -4.15 12.77 19.16
N PRO A 80 -3.94 14.02 19.61
CA PRO A 80 -2.61 14.54 20.01
C PRO A 80 -1.98 13.78 21.19
N GLY A 81 -2.77 13.03 21.94
CA GLY A 81 -2.30 12.18 23.05
C GLY A 81 -1.99 10.72 22.65
N ALA A 82 -2.14 10.39 21.36
CA ALA A 82 -1.85 9.04 20.85
C ALA A 82 -0.42 8.95 20.32
N THR A 83 0.18 7.77 20.49
CA THR A 83 1.48 7.42 19.90
C THR A 83 1.31 6.34 18.86
N LEU A 84 1.75 6.61 17.64
CA LEU A 84 1.85 5.62 16.57
C LEU A 84 3.31 5.14 16.50
N GLU A 85 3.52 3.83 16.71
CA GLU A 85 4.79 3.18 16.43
C GLU A 85 4.68 2.44 15.10
N VAL A 86 5.51 2.82 14.14
CA VAL A 86 5.55 2.15 12.84
C VAL A 86 6.81 1.32 12.72
N LEU A 87 6.63 0.07 12.33
CA LEU A 87 7.70 -0.90 12.19
C LEU A 87 7.72 -1.44 10.76
N SER A 88 8.87 -1.32 10.10
CA SER A 88 9.18 -2.02 8.85
C SER A 88 10.32 -3.00 9.12
N MET A 89 10.06 -4.29 8.96
CA MET A 89 11.00 -5.33 9.31
C MET A 89 10.75 -6.60 8.49
N SER A 90 11.64 -7.58 8.61
CA SER A 90 11.44 -8.87 7.95
C SER A 90 10.15 -9.56 8.41
N ASN A 91 9.59 -10.43 7.55
CA ASN A 91 8.35 -11.15 7.85
C ASN A 91 8.43 -11.98 9.16
N ALA A 92 9.58 -12.57 9.46
CA ALA A 92 9.79 -13.31 10.70
C ALA A 92 9.74 -12.40 11.93
N ALA A 93 10.48 -11.28 11.91
CA ALA A 93 10.47 -10.30 13.01
C ALA A 93 9.08 -9.62 13.17
N MET A 94 8.38 -9.41 12.07
CA MET A 94 7.01 -8.87 12.09
C MET A 94 6.05 -9.85 12.78
N ARG A 95 6.15 -11.14 12.46
CA ARG A 95 5.35 -12.18 13.13
C ARG A 95 5.63 -12.22 14.62
N GLU A 96 6.89 -12.21 15.04
CA GLU A 96 7.24 -12.18 16.47
C GLU A 96 6.67 -10.94 17.17
N ALA A 97 6.79 -9.77 16.55
CA ALA A 97 6.25 -8.53 17.10
C ALA A 97 4.72 -8.54 17.20
N TYR A 98 4.05 -9.15 16.23
CA TYR A 98 2.60 -9.34 16.22
C TYR A 98 2.17 -10.33 17.30
N ASP A 99 2.77 -11.52 17.39
CA ASP A 99 2.43 -12.54 18.37
C ASP A 99 2.67 -12.07 19.80
N ALA A 100 3.71 -11.25 20.01
CA ALA A 100 3.98 -10.57 21.28
C ALA A 100 2.99 -9.43 21.60
N GLY A 101 2.11 -9.05 20.66
CA GLY A 101 1.16 -7.95 20.81
C GLY A 101 1.80 -6.55 20.77
N ARG A 102 3.06 -6.43 20.32
CA ARG A 102 3.72 -5.14 20.12
C ARG A 102 3.18 -4.40 18.91
N VAL A 103 2.72 -5.13 17.92
CA VAL A 103 2.08 -4.62 16.71
C VAL A 103 0.62 -5.06 16.72
N GLN A 104 -0.30 -4.10 16.64
CA GLN A 104 -1.73 -4.34 16.64
C GLN A 104 -2.32 -4.43 15.22
N LEU A 105 -1.72 -3.73 14.27
CA LEU A 105 -2.12 -3.75 12.87
C LEU A 105 -0.92 -4.09 11.99
N VAL A 106 -1.08 -5.02 11.05
CA VAL A 106 -0.06 -5.33 10.04
C VAL A 106 -0.67 -5.17 8.67
N LEU A 107 -0.12 -4.27 7.87
CA LEU A 107 -0.46 -4.07 6.47
C LEU A 107 0.74 -4.45 5.61
N ASN A 108 0.62 -5.58 4.94
CA ASN A 108 1.69 -6.17 4.14
C ASN A 108 1.07 -6.98 2.99
N GLU A 109 1.89 -7.61 2.19
CA GLU A 109 1.42 -8.61 1.23
C GLU A 109 0.65 -9.73 1.94
N VAL A 110 -0.42 -10.20 1.30
CA VAL A 110 -1.27 -11.26 1.86
C VAL A 110 -0.46 -12.50 2.23
N ALA A 111 0.54 -12.86 1.44
CA ALA A 111 1.43 -14.00 1.72
C ALA A 111 2.34 -13.78 2.94
N ALA A 112 2.53 -12.55 3.38
CA ALA A 112 3.47 -12.16 4.45
C ALA A 112 2.78 -11.73 5.76
N VAL A 113 1.44 -11.54 5.76
CA VAL A 113 0.73 -11.18 6.99
C VAL A 113 0.63 -12.35 7.97
N PRO A 114 0.60 -12.06 9.28
CA PRO A 114 0.63 -13.09 10.32
C PRO A 114 -0.69 -13.85 10.56
N GLY A 115 -1.70 -13.65 9.74
CA GLY A 115 -2.99 -14.32 9.88
C GLY A 115 -3.96 -13.97 8.76
N PRO A 116 -5.24 -14.37 8.85
CA PRO A 116 -6.23 -14.03 7.84
C PRO A 116 -6.47 -12.52 7.80
N PRO A 117 -6.41 -11.89 6.60
CA PRO A 117 -6.62 -10.46 6.49
C PRO A 117 -8.08 -10.09 6.75
N ARG A 118 -8.30 -8.96 7.41
CA ARG A 118 -9.64 -8.36 7.58
C ARG A 118 -10.18 -7.81 6.27
N TRP A 119 -9.28 -7.32 5.43
CA TRP A 119 -9.55 -6.88 4.08
C TRP A 119 -8.28 -6.97 3.23
N THR A 120 -8.48 -7.04 1.92
CA THR A 120 -7.39 -7.04 0.94
C THR A 120 -7.63 -5.99 -0.12
N VAL A 121 -6.55 -5.59 -0.82
CA VAL A 121 -6.59 -4.69 -1.94
C VAL A 121 -5.47 -5.04 -2.93
N ARG A 122 -5.76 -4.94 -4.22
CA ARG A 122 -4.76 -5.12 -5.27
C ARG A 122 -4.15 -3.79 -5.68
N ARG A 123 -2.85 -3.79 -5.89
CA ARG A 123 -2.07 -2.64 -6.37
C ARG A 123 -1.18 -3.06 -7.52
N PRO A 124 -1.13 -2.28 -8.61
CA PRO A 124 -0.24 -2.59 -9.72
C PRO A 124 1.21 -2.42 -9.31
N LEU A 125 2.07 -3.28 -9.85
CA LEU A 125 3.50 -3.02 -9.95
C LEU A 125 3.81 -2.46 -11.33
N VAL A 126 4.79 -1.57 -11.38
CA VAL A 126 5.24 -0.93 -12.60
C VAL A 126 6.77 -0.94 -12.69
N TRP A 127 7.28 -0.88 -13.91
CA TRP A 127 8.71 -0.74 -14.13
C TRP A 127 9.18 0.67 -13.82
N ALA A 128 10.04 0.81 -12.83
CA ALA A 128 10.83 2.01 -12.59
C ALA A 128 12.11 1.91 -13.41
N ILE A 129 12.33 2.88 -14.28
CA ILE A 129 13.45 2.89 -15.22
C ILE A 129 14.33 4.11 -14.93
N GLY A 130 15.58 3.86 -14.62
CA GLY A 130 16.57 4.92 -14.39
C GLY A 130 16.89 5.69 -15.67
N GLN A 131 17.32 6.94 -15.51
CA GLN A 131 17.75 7.75 -16.64
C GLN A 131 18.94 7.10 -17.34
N GLY A 132 18.88 7.00 -18.68
CA GLY A 132 19.94 6.41 -19.48
C GLY A 132 20.01 4.88 -19.50
N VAL A 133 19.08 4.19 -18.82
CA VAL A 133 19.00 2.73 -18.88
C VAL A 133 18.46 2.30 -20.24
N ASP A 134 19.22 1.48 -20.95
CA ASP A 134 18.76 0.84 -22.17
C ASP A 134 17.89 -0.37 -21.82
N VAL A 135 16.57 -0.21 -21.97
CA VAL A 135 15.60 -1.29 -21.72
C VAL A 135 15.66 -2.39 -22.79
N ALA A 136 16.35 -2.19 -23.92
CA ALA A 136 16.61 -3.20 -24.93
C ALA A 136 17.89 -4.01 -24.67
N ALA A 137 18.69 -3.60 -23.69
CA ALA A 137 19.96 -4.29 -23.35
C ALA A 137 19.74 -5.79 -23.08
N ASP A 138 20.64 -6.59 -23.58
CA ASP A 138 20.65 -8.05 -23.39
C ASP A 138 22.01 -8.48 -22.82
N PRO A 139 22.08 -8.94 -21.55
CA PRO A 139 20.97 -9.10 -20.58
C PRO A 139 20.48 -7.76 -19.98
N LEU A 140 19.18 -7.69 -19.67
CA LEU A 140 18.56 -6.52 -19.01
C LEU A 140 19.14 -6.34 -17.60
N PRO A 141 19.69 -5.15 -17.26
CA PRO A 141 20.14 -4.88 -15.90
C PRO A 141 18.93 -4.67 -14.98
N VAL A 142 18.81 -5.47 -13.91
CA VAL A 142 17.74 -5.35 -12.93
C VAL A 142 18.26 -4.92 -11.56
N VAL A 143 17.51 -4.05 -10.91
CA VAL A 143 17.70 -3.64 -9.52
C VAL A 143 16.65 -4.37 -8.69
N LEU A 144 17.08 -5.13 -7.71
CA LEU A 144 16.21 -6.03 -6.97
C LEU A 144 16.14 -5.68 -5.49
N PHE A 145 14.98 -5.94 -4.90
CA PHE A 145 14.92 -6.16 -3.45
C PHE A 145 15.62 -7.47 -3.08
N SER A 146 16.07 -7.57 -1.84
CA SER A 146 16.70 -8.80 -1.32
C SER A 146 15.74 -9.99 -1.34
N ASN A 147 16.28 -11.21 -1.14
CA ASN A 147 15.60 -12.50 -1.35
C ASN A 147 14.29 -12.72 -0.58
N THR A 148 13.95 -11.90 0.40
CA THR A 148 12.72 -12.02 1.21
C THR A 148 11.53 -11.25 0.63
N CYS A 149 11.71 -10.56 -0.49
CA CYS A 149 10.66 -9.77 -1.15
C CYS A 149 9.98 -10.61 -2.24
N SER A 150 8.66 -10.76 -2.18
CA SER A 150 7.88 -11.49 -3.17
C SER A 150 7.84 -10.77 -4.52
N TRP A 151 8.01 -9.45 -4.55
CA TRP A 151 8.08 -8.68 -5.80
C TRP A 151 9.31 -9.04 -6.63
N ARG A 152 10.43 -9.37 -5.94
CA ARG A 152 11.60 -9.96 -6.60
C ARG A 152 11.21 -11.19 -7.40
N THR A 153 10.54 -12.14 -6.75
CA THR A 153 10.11 -13.39 -7.39
C THR A 153 9.18 -13.09 -8.57
N SER A 154 8.17 -12.26 -8.36
CA SER A 154 7.22 -11.86 -9.41
C SER A 154 7.88 -11.19 -10.61
N LEU A 155 8.88 -10.32 -10.37
CA LEU A 155 9.66 -9.68 -11.42
C LEU A 155 10.46 -10.70 -12.22
N LEU A 156 11.21 -11.57 -11.54
CA LEU A 156 12.07 -12.56 -12.19
C LEU A 156 11.26 -13.57 -12.99
N GLU A 157 10.18 -14.13 -12.43
CA GLU A 157 9.27 -15.01 -13.14
C GLU A 157 8.62 -14.34 -14.37
N THR A 158 8.36 -13.03 -14.28
CA THR A 158 7.80 -12.27 -15.40
C THR A 158 8.81 -12.16 -16.55
N LEU A 159 10.09 -11.90 -16.24
CA LEU A 159 11.16 -11.86 -17.23
C LEU A 159 11.43 -13.26 -17.83
N GLU A 160 11.43 -14.30 -17.00
CA GLU A 160 11.62 -15.68 -17.44
C GLU A 160 10.49 -16.12 -18.40
N ARG A 161 9.23 -15.87 -18.06
CA ARG A 161 8.07 -16.16 -18.93
C ARG A 161 8.13 -15.43 -20.26
N ALA A 162 8.69 -14.23 -20.27
CA ALA A 162 8.91 -13.43 -21.47
C ALA A 162 10.18 -13.82 -22.24
N HIS A 163 10.93 -14.84 -21.78
CA HIS A 163 12.23 -15.23 -22.32
C HIS A 163 13.19 -14.05 -22.43
N ARG A 164 13.13 -13.12 -21.48
CA ARG A 164 13.94 -11.91 -21.44
C ARG A 164 15.16 -12.16 -20.57
N PRO A 165 16.40 -12.28 -21.12
CA PRO A 165 17.61 -12.41 -20.31
C PRO A 165 17.81 -11.20 -19.41
N TRP A 166 18.24 -11.46 -18.18
CA TRP A 166 18.48 -10.43 -17.17
C TRP A 166 19.76 -10.69 -16.38
N ARG A 167 20.29 -9.66 -15.77
CA ARG A 167 21.39 -9.74 -14.80
C ARG A 167 21.09 -8.83 -13.62
N VAL A 168 21.48 -9.26 -12.42
CA VAL A 168 21.41 -8.39 -11.25
C VAL A 168 22.48 -7.31 -11.38
N ALA A 169 22.06 -6.05 -11.42
CA ALA A 169 22.95 -4.88 -11.42
C ALA A 169 23.14 -4.33 -10.00
N PHE A 170 22.11 -4.45 -9.16
CA PHE A 170 22.14 -4.00 -7.76
C PHE A 170 21.08 -4.76 -6.93
N GLU A 171 21.34 -4.91 -5.64
CA GLU A 171 20.43 -5.56 -4.70
C GLU A 171 20.45 -4.82 -3.36
N SER A 172 19.27 -4.59 -2.77
CA SER A 172 19.11 -3.95 -1.45
C SER A 172 17.91 -4.51 -0.70
N ASN A 173 17.96 -4.47 0.62
CA ASN A 173 16.81 -4.76 1.48
C ASN A 173 15.98 -3.50 1.81
N SER A 174 16.35 -2.35 1.29
CA SER A 174 15.72 -1.05 1.55
C SER A 174 15.20 -0.41 0.28
N LEU A 175 13.99 0.15 0.34
CA LEU A 175 13.40 0.96 -0.73
C LEU A 175 14.32 2.11 -1.14
N ILE A 176 14.93 2.79 -0.16
CA ILE A 176 15.84 3.91 -0.43
C ILE A 176 17.03 3.46 -1.27
N GLY A 177 17.59 2.27 -0.98
CA GLY A 177 18.69 1.69 -1.76
C GLY A 177 18.26 1.36 -3.20
N VAL A 178 17.08 0.75 -3.38
CA VAL A 178 16.52 0.44 -4.70
C VAL A 178 16.27 1.71 -5.49
N LEU A 179 15.65 2.73 -4.89
CA LEU A 179 15.39 4.03 -5.53
C LEU A 179 16.70 4.72 -5.93
N ALA A 180 17.72 4.70 -5.08
CA ALA A 180 19.03 5.28 -5.37
C ALA A 180 19.70 4.59 -6.56
N ALA A 181 19.64 3.27 -6.63
CA ALA A 181 20.22 2.50 -7.74
C ALA A 181 19.49 2.76 -9.07
N VAL A 182 18.15 2.80 -9.05
CA VAL A 182 17.35 3.16 -10.23
C VAL A 182 17.67 4.59 -10.67
N ARG A 183 17.73 5.53 -9.74
CA ARG A 183 18.06 6.95 -10.01
C ARG A 183 19.46 7.11 -10.62
N ALA A 184 20.40 6.29 -10.17
CA ALA A 184 21.76 6.25 -10.70
C ALA A 184 21.88 5.56 -12.08
N GLY A 185 20.77 5.07 -12.65
CA GLY A 185 20.77 4.43 -13.95
C GLY A 185 21.38 3.01 -13.95
N LEU A 186 21.42 2.33 -12.81
CA LEU A 186 22.01 0.98 -12.73
C LEU A 186 21.14 -0.10 -13.38
N GLY A 187 19.83 0.13 -13.52
CA GLY A 187 18.92 -0.83 -14.11
C GLY A 187 17.45 -0.46 -13.88
N VAL A 188 16.58 -1.46 -14.09
CA VAL A 188 15.13 -1.35 -13.91
C VAL A 188 14.69 -2.09 -12.64
N ALA A 189 13.64 -1.60 -11.98
CA ALA A 189 13.05 -2.23 -10.79
C ALA A 189 11.53 -2.35 -10.92
N ALA A 190 10.92 -3.26 -10.15
CA ALA A 190 9.47 -3.31 -9.94
C ALA A 190 9.11 -2.51 -8.69
N LEU A 191 8.28 -1.49 -8.84
CA LEU A 191 7.83 -0.62 -7.75
C LEU A 191 6.31 -0.38 -7.83
N MET A 192 5.70 0.02 -6.72
CA MET A 192 4.36 0.62 -6.78
C MET A 192 4.44 2.00 -7.45
N PRO A 193 3.41 2.41 -8.24
CA PRO A 193 3.39 3.71 -8.93
C PRO A 193 3.67 4.88 -8.00
N ALA A 194 3.19 4.79 -6.77
CA ALA A 194 3.36 5.82 -5.77
C ALA A 194 4.83 6.01 -5.31
N ASN A 195 5.71 5.03 -5.52
CA ASN A 195 7.14 5.12 -5.19
C ASN A 195 7.99 5.68 -6.34
N LEU A 196 7.36 5.98 -7.48
CA LEU A 196 8.06 6.56 -8.61
C LEU A 196 8.40 8.03 -8.34
N GLU A 197 9.64 8.39 -8.58
CA GLU A 197 10.08 9.77 -8.54
C GLU A 197 9.94 10.42 -9.94
N PRO A 198 9.79 11.75 -10.04
CA PRO A 198 9.62 12.45 -11.33
C PRO A 198 10.75 12.19 -12.34
N ALA A 199 11.95 11.86 -11.86
CA ALA A 199 13.11 11.54 -12.70
C ALA A 199 13.13 10.09 -13.21
N MET A 200 12.23 9.24 -12.72
CA MET A 200 12.09 7.86 -13.16
C MET A 200 11.06 7.81 -14.27
N ALA A 201 11.48 7.32 -15.43
CA ALA A 201 10.54 7.14 -16.52
C ALA A 201 9.57 6.02 -16.16
N PHE A 202 8.30 6.37 -16.10
CA PHE A 202 7.22 5.42 -16.19
C PHE A 202 6.99 5.18 -17.70
N HIS A 203 7.55 4.11 -18.21
CA HIS A 203 7.22 3.69 -19.55
C HIS A 203 6.43 2.40 -19.49
N ASN A 204 5.15 2.51 -19.86
CA ASN A 204 4.41 1.38 -20.40
C ASN A 204 5.01 1.07 -21.77
N THR A 205 6.29 0.65 -21.77
CA THR A 205 7.00 0.33 -23.01
C THR A 205 6.60 -1.10 -23.36
N ASN A 206 6.17 -1.31 -24.60
CA ASN A 206 6.06 -2.65 -25.20
C ASN A 206 7.41 -3.43 -25.14
N ALA A 207 8.46 -2.82 -24.64
CA ALA A 207 9.80 -3.39 -24.49
C ALA A 207 9.98 -4.26 -23.24
N LEU A 208 9.13 -4.07 -22.22
CA LEU A 208 9.16 -4.85 -20.98
C LEU A 208 7.81 -5.54 -20.76
N PRO A 209 7.81 -6.79 -20.27
CA PRO A 209 6.57 -7.52 -20.00
C PRO A 209 5.77 -6.86 -18.88
N ALA A 210 4.44 -7.00 -18.91
CA ALA A 210 3.58 -6.48 -17.86
C ALA A 210 3.87 -7.18 -16.53
N LEU A 211 4.05 -6.39 -15.46
CA LEU A 211 4.20 -6.91 -14.10
C LEU A 211 2.82 -7.29 -13.52
N PRO A 212 2.75 -8.31 -12.66
CA PRO A 212 1.51 -8.65 -11.97
C PRO A 212 1.18 -7.62 -10.90
N ASP A 213 -0.11 -7.58 -10.52
CA ASP A 213 -0.53 -6.86 -9.33
C ASP A 213 -0.02 -7.55 -8.05
N VAL A 214 0.23 -6.77 -7.02
CA VAL A 214 0.46 -7.23 -5.66
C VAL A 214 -0.83 -7.17 -4.86
N GLU A 215 -1.13 -8.21 -4.07
CA GLU A 215 -2.27 -8.22 -3.16
C GLU A 215 -1.80 -7.90 -1.74
N LEU A 216 -2.28 -6.79 -1.21
CA LEU A 216 -1.99 -6.31 0.14
C LEU A 216 -3.14 -6.68 1.06
N GLY A 217 -2.83 -7.04 2.31
CA GLY A 217 -3.81 -7.38 3.31
C GLY A 217 -3.52 -6.72 4.65
N LEU A 218 -4.57 -6.29 5.35
CA LEU A 218 -4.47 -5.82 6.73
C LEU A 218 -4.94 -6.91 7.68
N VAL A 219 -4.10 -7.20 8.66
CA VAL A 219 -4.42 -8.07 9.80
C VAL A 219 -4.43 -7.25 11.07
N ARG A 220 -5.39 -7.54 11.94
CA ARG A 220 -5.51 -6.94 13.27
C ARG A 220 -5.30 -7.99 14.35
N HIS A 221 -4.52 -7.62 15.37
CA HIS A 221 -4.27 -8.49 16.51
C HIS A 221 -5.55 -8.69 17.33
N PRO A 222 -5.95 -9.94 17.67
CA PRO A 222 -7.23 -10.21 18.34
C PRO A 222 -7.42 -9.49 19.67
N ARG A 223 -6.33 -9.27 20.44
CA ARG A 223 -6.39 -8.56 21.73
C ARG A 223 -6.70 -7.06 21.58
N SER A 224 -6.68 -6.52 20.39
CA SER A 224 -6.98 -5.10 20.11
C SER A 224 -8.41 -4.86 19.61
N GLU A 225 -9.25 -5.89 19.57
CA GLU A 225 -10.64 -5.73 19.18
C GLU A 225 -11.39 -4.80 20.14
N GLY A 226 -12.11 -3.82 19.57
CA GLY A 226 -12.86 -2.83 20.35
C GLY A 226 -12.01 -1.71 20.95
N ASP A 227 -10.71 -1.64 20.63
CA ASP A 227 -9.87 -0.50 21.02
C ASP A 227 -10.13 0.69 20.06
N PRO A 228 -10.68 1.81 20.57
CA PRO A 228 -11.06 2.94 19.71
C PRO A 228 -9.89 3.60 18.97
N LEU A 229 -8.69 3.61 19.56
CA LEU A 229 -7.50 4.17 18.90
C LEU A 229 -7.10 3.29 17.71
N ILE A 230 -7.11 1.99 17.88
CA ILE A 230 -6.75 1.04 16.82
C ILE A 230 -7.82 1.04 15.74
N ASP A 231 -9.12 1.18 16.09
CA ASP A 231 -10.21 1.37 15.13
C ASP A 231 -10.01 2.64 14.27
N ALA A 232 -9.58 3.73 14.89
CA ALA A 232 -9.30 4.99 14.20
C ALA A 232 -8.11 4.86 13.23
N VAL A 233 -7.01 4.23 13.69
CA VAL A 233 -5.82 3.99 12.86
C VAL A 233 -6.14 3.04 11.71
N GLU A 234 -6.84 1.92 11.94
CA GLU A 234 -7.27 0.98 10.90
C GLU A 234 -8.12 1.68 9.83
N THR A 235 -9.09 2.51 10.29
CA THR A 235 -9.95 3.27 9.40
C THR A 235 -9.15 4.28 8.57
N GLY A 236 -8.18 4.95 9.18
CA GLY A 236 -7.26 5.86 8.50
C GLY A 236 -6.47 5.16 7.41
N LEU A 237 -5.81 4.05 7.73
CA LEU A 237 -5.06 3.24 6.76
C LEU A 237 -5.93 2.79 5.58
N ARG A 238 -7.15 2.32 5.86
CA ARG A 238 -8.06 1.85 4.81
C ARG A 238 -8.50 2.93 3.82
N ARG A 239 -8.55 4.20 4.25
CA ARG A 239 -8.92 5.34 3.38
C ARG A 239 -7.79 5.76 2.44
N MET A 240 -6.56 5.49 2.81
CA MET A 240 -5.36 5.92 2.08
C MET A 240 -4.88 4.89 1.04
N ILE A 241 -5.42 3.69 1.11
CA ILE A 241 -5.17 2.59 0.19
C ILE A 241 -6.38 2.41 -0.72
#